data_6bc9148379b292905028397d965540b6
#
_entry.id   6bc9148379b292905028397d965540b6
#
_cell.length_a   1.000
_cell.length_b   1.000
_cell.length_c   1.000
_cell.angle_alpha   90.00
_cell.angle_beta   90.00
_cell.angle_gamma   90.00
#
_symmetry.space_group_name_H-M   'P 1'
#
loop_
_entity.id
_entity.type
_entity.pdbx_description
1 polymer ?
#
loop_
_entity_poly.entity_id
_entity_poly.type
_entity_poly.pdbx_seq_one_letter_code
_entity_poly.pdbx_strand_id
1 'polypeptide(L)'
;MNTLILECKKFIRSRIFVVILGVVLILLASLFYKNYLNYQQVDTDKKHELLMVKEEIGLILYPDGKKACRYSGDKDKIALLKESLDIAENTVKLRYSGNERGFMESAIVMYEKIIEMHENGINFSMSKSYAQYEKERLSEIIKVNGTFQYEEAPLDGVLVEYNNIKYILSVIFLVTLFYFFITTYLDFYYHKGFLFTLPMKKTSFIVSKAIISFIINIVLIISQFGLSLVFSYFWKWKNTFDYPVFHELAGGFLPVKMALLNYAEIEIGICFIALFISAVFYSLYIKIKK
;
A
#
# COMPACT_ATOMS: atom_id res chain seq x y z
N MET A 1 -33.12 30.02 8.32
CA MET A 1 -31.94 29.76 7.43
C MET A 1 -31.45 28.36 7.69
N ASN A 2 -31.24 27.58 6.66
CA ASN A 2 -30.81 26.19 6.82
C ASN A 2 -29.37 26.16 7.40
N THR A 3 -29.17 25.53 8.57
CA THR A 3 -27.89 25.45 9.26
C THR A 3 -26.79 24.85 8.38
N LEU A 4 -27.13 23.89 7.53
CA LEU A 4 -26.22 23.29 6.59
C LEU A 4 -25.68 24.33 5.58
N ILE A 5 -26.52 25.18 5.04
CA ILE A 5 -26.10 26.24 4.10
C ILE A 5 -25.13 27.23 4.78
N LEU A 6 -25.38 27.56 6.04
CA LEU A 6 -24.48 28.42 6.81
C LEU A 6 -23.10 27.82 6.99
N GLU A 7 -23.05 26.54 7.40
CA GLU A 7 -21.80 25.80 7.59
C GLU A 7 -21.07 25.57 6.27
N CYS A 8 -21.77 25.27 5.17
CA CYS A 8 -21.17 25.19 3.83
C CYS A 8 -20.50 26.50 3.41
N LYS A 9 -21.20 27.66 3.65
CA LYS A 9 -20.62 28.98 3.34
C LYS A 9 -19.39 29.28 4.19
N LYS A 10 -19.39 28.94 5.48
CA LYS A 10 -18.23 29.06 6.35
C LYS A 10 -17.08 28.22 5.84
N PHE A 11 -17.34 26.96 5.49
CA PHE A 11 -16.36 26.03 4.95
C PHE A 11 -15.70 26.56 3.67
N ILE A 12 -16.52 26.98 2.67
CA ILE A 12 -16.01 27.50 1.40
C ILE A 12 -15.18 28.78 1.59
N ARG A 13 -15.56 29.62 2.55
CA ARG A 13 -14.84 30.86 2.87
C ARG A 13 -13.63 30.65 3.77
N SER A 14 -13.58 29.56 4.49
CA SER A 14 -12.45 29.25 5.36
C SER A 14 -11.27 28.75 4.55
N ARG A 15 -10.08 29.31 4.75
CA ARG A 15 -8.84 28.81 4.14
C ARG A 15 -8.38 27.49 4.77
N ILE A 16 -9.05 27.03 5.82
CA ILE A 16 -8.70 25.82 6.58
C ILE A 16 -8.70 24.59 5.67
N PHE A 17 -9.70 24.49 4.79
CA PHE A 17 -9.77 23.37 3.84
C PHE A 17 -8.57 23.34 2.88
N VAL A 18 -8.18 24.50 2.35
CA VAL A 18 -7.03 24.60 1.43
C VAL A 18 -5.75 24.21 2.15
N VAL A 19 -5.60 24.61 3.42
CA VAL A 19 -4.44 24.24 4.26
C VAL A 19 -4.43 22.72 4.50
N ILE A 20 -5.57 22.13 4.89
CA ILE A 20 -5.70 20.69 5.12
C ILE A 20 -5.36 19.90 3.85
N LEU A 21 -5.97 20.29 2.72
CA LEU A 21 -5.68 19.65 1.43
C LEU A 21 -4.21 19.77 1.06
N GLY A 22 -3.61 20.94 1.23
CA GLY A 22 -2.19 21.17 0.98
C GLY A 22 -1.29 20.27 1.84
N VAL A 23 -1.58 20.15 3.14
CA VAL A 23 -0.82 19.25 4.05
C VAL A 23 -0.95 17.80 3.61
N VAL A 24 -2.15 17.32 3.29
CA VAL A 24 -2.36 15.94 2.84
C VAL A 24 -1.62 15.66 1.53
N LEU A 25 -1.68 16.58 0.55
CA LEU A 25 -0.96 16.44 -0.71
C LEU A 25 0.57 16.42 -0.51
N ILE A 26 1.11 17.25 0.39
CA ILE A 26 2.54 17.24 0.74
C ILE A 26 2.93 15.92 1.40
N LEU A 27 2.12 15.40 2.31
CA LEU A 27 2.37 14.10 2.96
C LEU A 27 2.39 12.97 1.94
N LEU A 28 1.41 12.94 1.02
CA LEU A 28 1.37 11.94 -0.04
C LEU A 28 2.58 12.06 -0.97
N ALA A 29 2.92 13.26 -1.43
CA ALA A 29 4.11 13.47 -2.26
C ALA A 29 5.39 13.01 -1.55
N SER A 30 5.49 13.22 -0.22
CA SER A 30 6.64 12.76 0.57
C SER A 30 6.69 11.23 0.68
N LEU A 31 5.54 10.55 0.76
CA LEU A 31 5.47 9.09 0.75
C LEU A 31 5.92 8.53 -0.61
N PHE A 32 5.48 9.12 -1.73
CA PHE A 32 5.95 8.73 -3.06
C PHE A 32 7.46 8.93 -3.22
N TYR A 33 7.97 10.08 -2.77
CA TYR A 33 9.40 10.37 -2.83
C TYR A 33 10.22 9.39 -1.99
N LYS A 34 9.79 9.11 -0.75
CA LYS A 34 10.42 8.10 0.11
C LYS A 34 10.45 6.73 -0.58
N ASN A 35 9.32 6.33 -1.17
CA ASN A 35 9.21 5.05 -1.84
C ASN A 35 10.13 4.96 -3.06
N TYR A 36 10.27 6.04 -3.81
CA TYR A 36 11.21 6.15 -4.93
C TYR A 36 12.68 5.98 -4.47
N LEU A 37 13.06 6.58 -3.37
CA LEU A 37 14.40 6.40 -2.80
C LEU A 37 14.65 4.96 -2.35
N ASN A 38 13.66 4.34 -1.70
CA ASN A 38 13.74 2.97 -1.26
C ASN A 38 13.82 1.98 -2.43
N TYR A 39 13.20 2.28 -3.57
CA TYR A 39 13.21 1.42 -4.74
C TYR A 39 14.63 1.09 -5.21
N GLN A 40 15.52 2.06 -5.27
CA GLN A 40 16.89 1.84 -5.73
C GLN A 40 17.66 0.89 -4.81
N GLN A 41 17.45 1.03 -3.50
CA GLN A 41 18.06 0.12 -2.53
C GLN A 41 17.47 -1.29 -2.66
N VAL A 42 16.14 -1.42 -2.68
CA VAL A 42 15.46 -2.71 -2.82
C VAL A 42 15.84 -3.41 -4.12
N ASP A 43 15.93 -2.69 -5.25
CA ASP A 43 16.37 -3.25 -6.52
C ASP A 43 17.80 -3.81 -6.44
N THR A 44 18.70 -3.11 -5.75
CA THR A 44 20.08 -3.56 -5.54
C THR A 44 20.12 -4.80 -4.63
N ASP A 45 19.39 -4.77 -3.52
CA ASP A 45 19.33 -5.87 -2.55
C ASP A 45 18.73 -7.14 -3.18
N LYS A 46 17.65 -7.00 -3.95
CA LYS A 46 17.01 -8.14 -4.64
C LYS A 46 17.85 -8.71 -5.78
N LYS A 47 18.60 -7.87 -6.49
CA LYS A 47 19.60 -8.36 -7.46
C LYS A 47 20.72 -9.14 -6.77
N HIS A 48 21.14 -8.66 -5.61
CA HIS A 48 22.14 -9.39 -4.80
C HIS A 48 21.59 -10.71 -4.28
N GLU A 49 20.34 -10.73 -3.80
CA GLU A 49 19.65 -11.96 -3.37
C GLU A 49 19.65 -13.02 -4.49
N LEU A 50 19.34 -12.64 -5.74
CA LEU A 50 19.39 -13.54 -6.88
C LEU A 50 20.81 -14.09 -7.16
N LEU A 51 21.83 -13.25 -6.98
CA LEU A 51 23.22 -13.71 -7.09
C LEU A 51 23.56 -14.70 -5.98
N MET A 52 23.14 -14.46 -4.75
CA MET A 52 23.36 -15.38 -3.62
C MET A 52 22.68 -16.72 -3.84
N VAL A 53 21.47 -16.74 -4.41
CA VAL A 53 20.77 -17.99 -4.81
C VAL A 53 21.63 -18.79 -5.80
N LYS A 54 22.13 -18.15 -6.85
CA LYS A 54 23.02 -18.78 -7.82
C LYS A 54 24.29 -19.32 -7.16
N GLU A 55 24.94 -18.51 -6.33
CA GLU A 55 26.19 -18.90 -5.64
C GLU A 55 25.97 -20.05 -4.69
N GLU A 56 24.87 -20.07 -3.93
CA GLU A 56 24.53 -21.15 -3.01
C GLU A 56 24.34 -22.48 -3.76
N ILE A 57 23.60 -22.49 -4.89
CA ILE A 57 23.44 -23.68 -5.74
C ILE A 57 24.82 -24.14 -6.22
N GLY A 58 25.68 -23.23 -6.66
CA GLY A 58 27.03 -23.51 -7.08
C GLY A 58 27.90 -24.12 -5.98
N LEU A 59 27.80 -23.63 -4.74
CA LEU A 59 28.52 -24.15 -3.57
C LEU A 59 28.03 -25.54 -3.13
N ILE A 60 26.73 -25.80 -3.25
CA ILE A 60 26.16 -27.12 -2.97
C ILE A 60 26.67 -28.14 -4.01
N LEU A 61 26.71 -27.73 -5.28
CA LEU A 61 27.15 -28.56 -6.39
C LEU A 61 28.68 -28.78 -6.41
N TYR A 62 29.44 -27.73 -6.07
CA TYR A 62 30.90 -27.71 -6.14
C TYR A 62 31.53 -27.13 -4.86
N PRO A 63 31.43 -27.82 -3.71
CA PRO A 63 32.05 -27.35 -2.48
C PRO A 63 33.58 -27.24 -2.68
N ASP A 64 34.15 -26.14 -2.23
CA ASP A 64 35.59 -25.83 -2.34
C ASP A 64 36.15 -25.70 -3.76
N GLY A 65 35.30 -25.42 -4.76
CA GLY A 65 35.71 -25.29 -6.17
C GLY A 65 36.17 -26.63 -6.78
N LYS A 66 36.07 -27.73 -6.06
CA LYS A 66 36.39 -29.08 -6.56
C LYS A 66 35.14 -29.69 -7.17
N LYS A 67 35.33 -30.51 -8.25
CA LYS A 67 34.24 -31.22 -8.95
C LYS A 67 33.53 -32.31 -8.11
N ALA A 68 33.67 -32.30 -6.80
CA ALA A 68 33.06 -33.26 -5.88
C ALA A 68 31.77 -32.66 -5.31
N CYS A 69 30.63 -33.03 -5.88
CA CYS A 69 29.33 -32.68 -5.36
C CYS A 69 29.12 -33.25 -3.94
N ARG A 70 28.47 -32.47 -3.05
CA ARG A 70 28.07 -32.94 -1.72
C ARG A 70 27.18 -34.21 -1.78
N TYR A 71 26.50 -34.42 -2.90
CA TYR A 71 25.60 -35.55 -3.18
C TYR A 71 26.19 -36.52 -4.21
N SER A 72 27.51 -36.78 -4.18
CA SER A 72 28.24 -37.55 -5.20
C SER A 72 27.70 -38.95 -5.48
N GLY A 73 26.88 -39.53 -4.61
CA GLY A 73 26.20 -40.81 -4.79
C GLY A 73 24.80 -40.75 -5.42
N ASP A 74 24.23 -39.56 -5.58
CA ASP A 74 22.83 -39.35 -6.03
C ASP A 74 22.80 -38.57 -7.35
N LYS A 75 22.66 -39.32 -8.46
CA LYS A 75 22.67 -38.74 -9.81
C LYS A 75 21.53 -37.80 -10.06
N ASP A 76 20.36 -38.05 -9.46
CA ASP A 76 19.17 -37.26 -9.68
C ASP A 76 19.30 -35.90 -9.00
N LYS A 77 19.83 -35.87 -7.78
CA LYS A 77 20.11 -34.58 -7.08
C LYS A 77 21.20 -33.78 -7.79
N ILE A 78 22.20 -34.44 -8.35
CA ILE A 78 23.22 -33.73 -9.14
C ILE A 78 22.62 -33.14 -10.42
N ALA A 79 21.74 -33.86 -11.10
CA ALA A 79 21.06 -33.37 -12.29
C ALA A 79 20.16 -32.16 -11.96
N LEU A 80 19.37 -32.27 -10.90
CA LEU A 80 18.53 -31.19 -10.40
C LEU A 80 19.35 -29.93 -10.07
N LEU A 81 20.47 -30.06 -9.35
CA LEU A 81 21.32 -28.93 -9.00
C LEU A 81 21.97 -28.27 -10.23
N LYS A 82 22.40 -29.05 -11.22
CA LYS A 82 22.95 -28.50 -12.48
C LYS A 82 21.90 -27.70 -13.25
N GLU A 83 20.73 -28.30 -13.45
CA GLU A 83 19.63 -27.63 -14.12
C GLU A 83 19.23 -26.34 -13.37
N SER A 84 19.14 -26.40 -12.03
CA SER A 84 18.83 -25.24 -11.19
C SER A 84 19.89 -24.13 -11.30
N LEU A 85 21.17 -24.49 -11.43
CA LEU A 85 22.24 -23.51 -11.61
C LEU A 85 22.11 -22.78 -12.96
N ASP A 86 21.88 -23.53 -14.05
CA ASP A 86 21.70 -22.96 -15.38
C ASP A 86 20.49 -21.99 -15.43
N ILE A 87 19.38 -22.37 -14.78
CA ILE A 87 18.19 -21.54 -14.67
C ILE A 87 18.49 -20.28 -13.83
N ALA A 88 19.16 -20.40 -12.69
CA ALA A 88 19.52 -19.27 -11.85
C ALA A 88 20.47 -18.30 -12.59
N GLU A 89 21.42 -18.80 -13.36
CA GLU A 89 22.29 -17.97 -14.21
C GLU A 89 21.49 -17.19 -15.27
N ASN A 90 20.55 -17.86 -15.94
CA ASN A 90 19.69 -17.23 -16.92
C ASN A 90 18.80 -16.16 -16.28
N THR A 91 18.22 -16.46 -15.11
CA THR A 91 17.37 -15.53 -14.36
C THR A 91 18.14 -14.25 -13.98
N VAL A 92 19.35 -14.39 -13.46
CA VAL A 92 20.25 -13.26 -13.16
C VAL A 92 20.52 -12.45 -14.43
N LYS A 93 20.92 -13.11 -15.53
CA LYS A 93 21.22 -12.44 -16.81
C LYS A 93 20.01 -11.64 -17.32
N LEU A 94 18.81 -12.21 -17.29
CA LEU A 94 17.58 -11.55 -17.74
C LEU A 94 17.25 -10.35 -16.85
N ARG A 95 17.45 -10.44 -15.53
CA ARG A 95 17.25 -9.32 -14.61
C ARG A 95 18.17 -8.14 -14.91
N TYR A 96 19.46 -8.42 -15.16
CA TYR A 96 20.42 -7.36 -15.48
C TYR A 96 20.29 -6.80 -16.88
N SER A 97 19.71 -7.54 -17.82
CA SER A 97 19.45 -7.06 -19.20
C SER A 97 18.20 -6.19 -19.30
N GLY A 98 17.39 -6.06 -18.25
CA GLY A 98 16.13 -5.32 -18.27
C GLY A 98 14.99 -6.02 -19.01
N ASN A 99 15.13 -7.31 -19.34
CA ASN A 99 14.05 -8.10 -19.90
C ASN A 99 13.11 -8.59 -18.79
N GLU A 100 12.18 -7.72 -18.37
CA GLU A 100 11.30 -7.99 -17.23
C GLU A 100 10.43 -9.24 -17.39
N ARG A 101 9.86 -9.45 -18.58
CA ARG A 101 8.99 -10.61 -18.83
C ARG A 101 9.79 -11.90 -18.80
N GLY A 102 10.91 -11.94 -19.53
CA GLY A 102 11.79 -13.10 -19.51
C GLY A 102 12.35 -13.40 -18.12
N PHE A 103 12.64 -12.33 -17.34
CA PHE A 103 13.03 -12.48 -15.95
C PHE A 103 11.92 -13.15 -15.12
N MET A 104 10.67 -12.68 -15.18
CA MET A 104 9.57 -13.26 -14.41
C MET A 104 9.34 -14.73 -14.78
N GLU A 105 9.31 -15.06 -16.08
CA GLU A 105 9.15 -16.44 -16.58
C GLU A 105 10.30 -17.37 -16.08
N SER A 106 11.53 -16.89 -16.16
CA SER A 106 12.70 -17.65 -15.68
C SER A 106 12.73 -17.78 -14.15
N ALA A 107 12.32 -16.74 -13.41
CA ALA A 107 12.25 -16.74 -11.96
C ALA A 107 11.19 -17.74 -11.43
N ILE A 108 10.03 -17.85 -12.10
CA ILE A 108 9.02 -18.87 -11.75
C ILE A 108 9.64 -20.27 -11.79
N VAL A 109 10.36 -20.59 -12.88
CA VAL A 109 11.01 -21.90 -13.01
C VAL A 109 12.12 -22.07 -11.97
N MET A 110 12.86 -21.02 -11.66
CA MET A 110 13.88 -21.05 -10.60
C MET A 110 13.24 -21.38 -9.23
N TYR A 111 12.13 -20.73 -8.88
CA TYR A 111 11.41 -21.00 -7.62
C TYR A 111 10.81 -22.42 -7.59
N GLU A 112 10.34 -22.95 -8.72
CA GLU A 112 9.91 -24.35 -8.84
C GLU A 112 11.06 -25.31 -8.51
N LYS A 113 12.25 -25.03 -9.03
CA LYS A 113 13.43 -25.86 -8.74
C LYS A 113 13.88 -25.77 -7.27
N ILE A 114 13.75 -24.61 -6.64
CA ILE A 114 14.02 -24.45 -5.20
C ILE A 114 13.03 -25.29 -4.38
N ILE A 115 11.74 -25.29 -4.73
CA ILE A 115 10.71 -26.11 -4.10
C ILE A 115 11.06 -27.60 -4.26
N GLU A 116 11.43 -28.03 -5.48
CA GLU A 116 11.83 -29.41 -5.80
C GLU A 116 13.10 -29.82 -5.02
N MET A 117 14.07 -28.90 -4.85
CA MET A 117 15.25 -29.16 -4.01
C MET A 117 14.87 -29.47 -2.56
N HIS A 118 13.95 -28.69 -1.97
CA HIS A 118 13.46 -28.98 -0.61
C HIS A 118 12.75 -30.32 -0.51
N GLU A 119 11.94 -30.69 -1.50
CA GLU A 119 11.24 -31.98 -1.55
C GLU A 119 12.20 -33.17 -1.66
N ASN A 120 13.33 -32.97 -2.31
CA ASN A 120 14.40 -33.96 -2.39
C ASN A 120 15.38 -33.92 -1.21
N GLY A 121 15.08 -33.16 -0.14
CA GLY A 121 15.90 -33.06 1.06
C GLY A 121 17.23 -32.34 0.86
N ILE A 122 17.33 -31.46 -0.13
CA ILE A 122 18.46 -30.55 -0.30
C ILE A 122 18.19 -29.31 0.56
N ASN A 123 19.06 -29.06 1.53
CA ASN A 123 18.99 -27.87 2.36
C ASN A 123 19.39 -26.64 1.55
N PHE A 124 18.48 -25.68 1.49
CA PHE A 124 18.66 -24.42 0.80
C PHE A 124 18.23 -23.26 1.73
N SER A 125 18.92 -22.13 1.68
CA SER A 125 18.69 -21.01 2.62
C SER A 125 17.32 -20.36 2.45
N MET A 126 16.86 -20.22 1.19
CA MET A 126 15.53 -19.73 0.88
C MET A 126 14.46 -20.75 1.30
N SER A 127 13.47 -20.35 2.09
CA SER A 127 12.43 -21.26 2.55
C SER A 127 11.49 -21.70 1.42
N LYS A 128 10.97 -22.93 1.52
CA LYS A 128 9.98 -23.46 0.56
C LYS A 128 8.74 -22.56 0.46
N SER A 129 8.24 -22.02 1.59
CA SER A 129 7.07 -21.17 1.63
C SER A 129 7.28 -19.84 0.91
N TYR A 130 8.47 -19.24 1.05
CA TYR A 130 8.82 -18.02 0.32
C TYR A 130 8.95 -18.27 -1.18
N ALA A 131 9.58 -19.37 -1.58
CA ALA A 131 9.66 -19.75 -3.00
C ALA A 131 8.28 -19.99 -3.62
N GLN A 132 7.34 -20.64 -2.88
CA GLN A 132 5.96 -20.81 -3.33
C GLN A 132 5.23 -19.47 -3.49
N TYR A 133 5.37 -18.58 -2.51
CA TYR A 133 4.77 -17.25 -2.54
C TYR A 133 5.25 -16.44 -3.76
N GLU A 134 6.56 -16.34 -3.98
CA GLU A 134 7.13 -15.60 -5.10
C GLU A 134 6.74 -16.20 -6.45
N LYS A 135 6.71 -17.55 -6.56
CA LYS A 135 6.23 -18.24 -7.76
C LYS A 135 4.79 -17.86 -8.07
N GLU A 136 3.89 -17.94 -7.09
CA GLU A 136 2.47 -17.60 -7.26
C GLU A 136 2.32 -16.12 -7.63
N ARG A 137 3.00 -15.22 -6.93
CA ARG A 137 2.99 -13.78 -7.20
C ARG A 137 3.38 -13.46 -8.63
N LEU A 138 4.52 -13.97 -9.09
CA LEU A 138 4.99 -13.73 -10.45
C LEU A 138 4.05 -14.32 -11.50
N SER A 139 3.48 -15.49 -11.23
CA SER A 139 2.50 -16.12 -12.12
C SER A 139 1.25 -15.27 -12.28
N GLU A 140 0.73 -14.69 -11.19
CA GLU A 140 -0.43 -13.79 -11.24
C GLU A 140 -0.10 -12.49 -11.98
N ILE A 141 1.11 -11.92 -11.81
CA ILE A 141 1.56 -10.72 -12.55
C ILE A 141 1.59 -11.02 -14.07
N ILE A 142 2.12 -12.16 -14.47
CA ILE A 142 2.18 -12.56 -15.90
C ILE A 142 0.78 -12.75 -16.48
N LYS A 143 -0.16 -13.35 -15.74
CA LYS A 143 -1.55 -13.55 -16.19
C LYS A 143 -2.25 -12.24 -16.57
N VAL A 144 -1.99 -11.19 -15.82
CA VAL A 144 -2.58 -9.87 -16.07
C VAL A 144 -1.74 -9.00 -17.01
N ASN A 145 -0.64 -9.52 -17.59
CA ASN A 145 0.35 -8.75 -18.34
C ASN A 145 0.84 -7.51 -17.57
N GLY A 146 0.98 -7.65 -16.25
CA GLY A 146 1.47 -6.61 -15.36
C GLY A 146 2.98 -6.36 -15.54
N THR A 147 3.44 -5.17 -15.17
CA THR A 147 4.85 -4.80 -15.09
C THR A 147 5.41 -5.28 -13.75
N PHE A 148 6.62 -5.83 -13.74
CA PHE A 148 7.24 -6.26 -12.49
C PHE A 148 7.41 -5.11 -11.51
N GLN A 149 6.98 -5.31 -10.24
CA GLN A 149 7.10 -4.36 -9.15
C GLN A 149 7.62 -5.07 -7.90
N TYR A 150 8.42 -4.39 -7.10
CA TYR A 150 8.75 -4.87 -5.75
C TYR A 150 7.63 -4.53 -4.78
N GLU A 151 7.23 -5.48 -3.95
CA GLU A 151 6.17 -5.23 -2.95
C GLU A 151 6.60 -4.21 -1.91
N GLU A 152 7.88 -4.28 -1.48
CA GLU A 152 8.41 -3.39 -0.45
C GLU A 152 8.56 -1.93 -0.94
N ALA A 153 8.72 -1.74 -2.25
CA ALA A 153 8.94 -0.42 -2.85
C ALA A 153 8.37 -0.33 -4.27
N PRO A 154 7.06 -0.41 -4.47
CA PRO A 154 6.47 -0.25 -5.78
C PRO A 154 6.65 1.19 -6.28
N LEU A 155 6.82 1.36 -7.59
CA LEU A 155 6.86 2.69 -8.23
C LEU A 155 5.50 3.15 -8.74
N ASP A 156 4.57 2.22 -8.93
CA ASP A 156 3.20 2.55 -9.34
C ASP A 156 2.45 3.28 -8.22
N GLY A 157 1.81 4.40 -8.56
CA GLY A 157 1.14 5.26 -7.57
C GLY A 157 0.03 4.56 -6.80
N VAL A 158 -0.74 3.70 -7.48
CA VAL A 158 -1.86 2.96 -6.85
C VAL A 158 -1.32 1.88 -5.90
N LEU A 159 -0.21 1.23 -6.24
CA LEU A 159 0.44 0.27 -5.36
C LEU A 159 1.12 0.95 -4.16
N VAL A 160 1.72 2.13 -4.36
CA VAL A 160 2.23 2.95 -3.24
C VAL A 160 1.10 3.32 -2.28
N GLU A 161 -0.05 3.72 -2.81
CA GLU A 161 -1.24 4.01 -2.00
C GLU A 161 -1.69 2.78 -1.22
N TYR A 162 -1.82 1.63 -1.88
CA TYR A 162 -2.19 0.37 -1.24
C TYR A 162 -1.24 0.02 -0.08
N ASN A 163 0.06 0.09 -0.29
CA ASN A 163 1.05 -0.23 0.74
C ASN A 163 1.02 0.75 1.93
N ASN A 164 0.59 1.98 1.70
CA ASN A 164 0.54 3.01 2.73
C ASN A 164 -0.88 3.26 3.28
N ILE A 165 -1.87 2.47 2.86
CA ILE A 165 -3.27 2.70 3.17
C ILE A 165 -3.53 2.82 4.69
N LYS A 166 -2.86 2.03 5.53
CA LYS A 166 -3.00 2.08 6.99
C LYS A 166 -2.57 3.45 7.56
N TYR A 167 -1.49 4.04 7.04
CA TYR A 167 -1.03 5.37 7.44
C TYR A 167 -1.97 6.45 6.95
N ILE A 168 -2.46 6.32 5.74
CA ILE A 168 -3.40 7.26 5.11
C ILE A 168 -4.71 7.30 5.90
N LEU A 169 -5.28 6.14 6.25
CA LEU A 169 -6.46 6.02 7.09
C LEU A 169 -6.29 6.72 8.45
N SER A 170 -5.12 6.55 9.08
CA SER A 170 -4.80 7.22 10.34
C SER A 170 -4.75 8.74 10.20
N VAL A 171 -4.18 9.25 9.12
CA VAL A 171 -4.10 10.69 8.83
C VAL A 171 -5.50 11.26 8.60
N ILE A 172 -6.33 10.60 7.81
CA ILE A 172 -7.71 11.02 7.53
C ILE A 172 -8.53 11.06 8.82
N PHE A 173 -8.42 10.05 9.67
CA PHE A 173 -9.07 10.02 10.97
C PHE A 173 -8.67 11.22 11.83
N LEU A 174 -7.37 11.49 11.97
CA LEU A 174 -6.86 12.62 12.74
C LEU A 174 -7.33 13.96 12.15
N VAL A 175 -7.26 14.13 10.84
CA VAL A 175 -7.71 15.36 10.15
C VAL A 175 -9.19 15.59 10.41
N THR A 176 -10.03 14.55 10.38
CA THR A 176 -11.47 14.64 10.67
C THR A 176 -11.71 15.13 12.11
N LEU A 177 -11.05 14.53 13.08
CA LEU A 177 -11.15 14.93 14.47
C LEU A 177 -10.68 16.38 14.66
N PHE A 178 -9.51 16.72 14.14
CA PHE A 178 -8.95 18.08 14.25
C PHE A 178 -9.86 19.12 13.63
N TYR A 179 -10.36 18.88 12.42
CA TYR A 179 -11.29 19.80 11.76
C TYR A 179 -12.54 20.03 12.61
N PHE A 180 -13.15 18.96 13.11
CA PHE A 180 -14.35 19.07 13.94
C PHE A 180 -14.08 19.85 15.23
N PHE A 181 -12.97 19.54 15.94
CA PHE A 181 -12.62 20.21 17.18
C PHE A 181 -12.26 21.69 16.96
N ILE A 182 -11.42 21.99 15.97
CA ILE A 182 -11.02 23.38 15.67
C ILE A 182 -12.24 24.22 15.30
N THR A 183 -13.08 23.74 14.38
CA THR A 183 -14.26 24.51 13.96
C THR A 183 -15.27 24.68 15.09
N THR A 184 -15.43 23.67 15.94
CA THR A 184 -16.28 23.74 17.13
C THR A 184 -15.72 24.74 18.14
N TYR A 185 -14.41 24.69 18.43
CA TYR A 185 -13.76 25.63 19.34
C TYR A 185 -13.86 27.07 18.85
N LEU A 186 -13.56 27.33 17.57
CA LEU A 186 -13.66 28.67 16.98
C LEU A 186 -15.07 29.22 17.04
N ASP A 187 -16.08 28.41 16.75
CA ASP A 187 -17.46 28.81 16.85
C ASP A 187 -17.89 29.20 18.28
N PHE A 188 -17.41 28.45 19.28
CA PHE A 188 -17.66 28.77 20.68
C PHE A 188 -16.89 29.99 21.17
N TYR A 189 -15.66 30.15 20.73
CA TYR A 189 -14.81 31.24 21.18
C TYR A 189 -15.24 32.59 20.58
N TYR A 190 -15.42 32.63 19.27
CA TYR A 190 -15.69 33.88 18.55
C TYR A 190 -17.18 34.19 18.37
N HIS A 191 -18.04 33.19 18.36
CA HIS A 191 -19.45 33.34 18.01
C HIS A 191 -20.42 32.91 19.11
N LYS A 192 -19.96 32.81 20.36
CA LYS A 192 -20.76 32.36 21.51
C LYS A 192 -22.08 33.14 21.64
N GLY A 193 -22.03 34.46 21.60
CA GLY A 193 -23.22 35.31 21.69
C GLY A 193 -24.19 35.08 20.50
N PHE A 194 -23.65 34.97 19.29
CA PHE A 194 -24.45 34.80 18.08
C PHE A 194 -25.08 33.39 17.98
N LEU A 195 -24.34 32.34 18.34
CA LEU A 195 -24.86 30.97 18.31
C LEU A 195 -26.01 30.73 19.29
N PHE A 196 -25.98 31.38 20.46
CA PHE A 196 -27.06 31.27 21.46
C PHE A 196 -28.30 32.12 21.14
N THR A 197 -28.17 33.14 20.29
CA THR A 197 -29.30 34.00 19.84
C THR A 197 -29.98 33.43 18.60
N LEU A 198 -29.35 32.53 17.86
CA LEU A 198 -29.98 31.92 16.70
C LEU A 198 -31.07 30.90 17.11
N PRO A 199 -32.23 30.91 16.48
CA PRO A 199 -33.33 29.98 16.74
C PRO A 199 -33.01 28.60 16.08
N MET A 200 -31.87 28.04 16.42
CA MET A 200 -31.41 26.76 15.86
C MET A 200 -31.41 25.64 16.91
N LYS A 201 -31.91 24.49 16.53
CA LYS A 201 -31.79 23.31 17.37
C LYS A 201 -30.31 22.91 17.43
N LYS A 202 -29.77 22.68 18.64
CA LYS A 202 -28.37 22.26 18.87
C LYS A 202 -28.01 21.01 18.07
N THR A 203 -28.96 20.06 17.96
CA THR A 203 -28.81 18.85 17.16
C THR A 203 -28.60 19.14 15.67
N SER A 204 -29.34 20.08 15.10
CA SER A 204 -29.19 20.48 13.70
C SER A 204 -27.81 21.08 13.39
N PHE A 205 -27.20 21.77 14.35
CA PHE A 205 -25.86 22.32 14.23
C PHE A 205 -24.79 21.22 14.21
N ILE A 206 -24.89 20.26 15.14
CA ILE A 206 -23.97 19.11 15.23
C ILE A 206 -24.06 18.28 13.93
N VAL A 207 -25.27 17.97 13.49
CA VAL A 207 -25.50 17.18 12.27
C VAL A 207 -24.91 17.90 11.04
N SER A 208 -25.12 19.23 10.93
CA SER A 208 -24.54 19.99 9.81
C SER A 208 -23.01 19.94 9.79
N LYS A 209 -22.36 20.04 10.95
CA LYS A 209 -20.89 19.91 11.05
C LYS A 209 -20.42 18.51 10.70
N ALA A 210 -21.14 17.47 11.15
CA ALA A 210 -20.83 16.09 10.82
C ALA A 210 -20.92 15.85 9.31
N ILE A 211 -21.96 16.36 8.65
CA ILE A 211 -22.12 16.25 7.19
C ILE A 211 -20.95 16.93 6.46
N ILE A 212 -20.53 18.11 6.89
CA ILE A 212 -19.40 18.81 6.25
C ILE A 212 -18.09 18.08 6.47
N SER A 213 -17.83 17.58 7.68
CA SER A 213 -16.66 16.77 7.96
C SER A 213 -16.61 15.52 7.07
N PHE A 214 -17.77 14.89 6.84
CA PHE A 214 -17.88 13.75 5.93
C PHE A 214 -17.58 14.14 4.48
N ILE A 215 -18.11 15.27 4.00
CA ILE A 215 -17.82 15.79 2.66
C ILE A 215 -16.32 16.07 2.49
N ILE A 216 -15.66 16.64 3.51
CA ILE A 216 -14.21 16.88 3.49
C ILE A 216 -13.46 15.57 3.30
N ASN A 217 -13.82 14.52 4.03
CA ASN A 217 -13.19 13.21 3.91
C ASN A 217 -13.35 12.64 2.50
N ILE A 218 -14.55 12.69 1.92
CA ILE A 218 -14.79 12.25 0.54
C ILE A 218 -13.88 13.02 -0.43
N VAL A 219 -13.76 14.34 -0.28
CA VAL A 219 -12.89 15.15 -1.15
C VAL A 219 -11.41 14.78 -0.96
N LEU A 220 -10.97 14.50 0.27
CA LEU A 220 -9.60 14.07 0.55
C LEU A 220 -9.30 12.70 -0.09
N ILE A 221 -10.21 11.73 0.03
CA ILE A 221 -10.11 10.41 -0.58
C ILE A 221 -10.01 10.52 -2.11
N ILE A 222 -10.91 11.29 -2.73
CA ILE A 222 -10.90 11.50 -4.18
C ILE A 222 -9.59 12.18 -4.63
N SER A 223 -9.14 13.18 -3.89
CA SER A 223 -7.90 13.91 -4.21
C SER A 223 -6.66 13.02 -4.09
N GLN A 224 -6.61 12.17 -3.08
CA GLN A 224 -5.57 11.18 -2.85
C GLN A 224 -5.52 10.16 -3.99
N PHE A 225 -6.66 9.54 -4.29
CA PHE A 225 -6.76 8.58 -5.38
C PHE A 225 -6.42 9.21 -6.74
N GLY A 226 -6.89 10.45 -6.98
CA GLY A 226 -6.53 11.22 -8.17
C GLY A 226 -5.01 11.46 -8.29
N LEU A 227 -4.34 11.78 -7.19
CA LEU A 227 -2.89 11.96 -7.17
C LEU A 227 -2.15 10.65 -7.47
N SER A 228 -2.59 9.54 -6.88
CA SER A 228 -2.02 8.21 -7.14
C SER A 228 -2.13 7.82 -8.62
N LEU A 229 -3.29 8.10 -9.25
CA LEU A 229 -3.47 7.88 -10.69
C LEU A 229 -2.53 8.77 -11.54
N VAL A 230 -2.34 10.02 -11.16
CA VAL A 230 -1.41 10.92 -11.85
C VAL A 230 0.01 10.36 -11.78
N PHE A 231 0.45 9.88 -10.62
CA PHE A 231 1.76 9.23 -10.50
C PHE A 231 1.86 7.96 -11.35
N SER A 232 0.85 7.07 -11.32
CA SER A 232 0.82 5.88 -12.16
C SER A 232 0.92 6.22 -13.65
N TYR A 233 0.23 7.29 -14.09
CA TYR A 233 0.27 7.74 -15.47
C TYR A 233 1.66 8.24 -15.90
N PHE A 234 2.35 8.99 -15.06
CA PHE A 234 3.71 9.48 -15.35
C PHE A 234 4.73 8.35 -15.53
N TRP A 235 4.59 7.26 -14.77
CA TRP A 235 5.46 6.10 -14.87
C TRP A 235 5.05 5.11 -15.98
N LYS A 236 3.95 5.38 -16.71
CA LYS A 236 3.44 4.55 -17.83
C LYS A 236 3.19 3.09 -17.47
N TRP A 237 2.76 2.83 -16.25
CA TRP A 237 2.44 1.48 -15.81
C TRP A 237 1.20 0.92 -16.52
N LYS A 238 1.25 -0.39 -16.86
CA LYS A 238 0.15 -1.09 -17.53
C LYS A 238 -0.60 -1.95 -16.51
N ASN A 239 -1.94 -1.98 -16.68
CA ASN A 239 -2.83 -2.85 -15.90
C ASN A 239 -2.72 -2.70 -14.37
N THR A 240 -2.45 -1.49 -13.89
CA THR A 240 -2.29 -1.17 -12.47
C THR A 240 -3.47 -1.65 -11.62
N PHE A 241 -4.70 -1.47 -12.09
CA PHE A 241 -5.91 -1.84 -11.33
C PHE A 241 -6.11 -3.34 -11.18
N ASP A 242 -5.61 -4.12 -12.10
CA ASP A 242 -5.70 -5.59 -12.09
C ASP A 242 -4.43 -6.23 -11.51
N TYR A 243 -3.47 -5.41 -11.08
CA TYR A 243 -2.23 -5.90 -10.47
C TYR A 243 -2.52 -6.73 -9.21
N PRO A 244 -1.96 -7.96 -9.10
CA PRO A 244 -2.21 -8.82 -7.96
C PRO A 244 -1.46 -8.31 -6.72
N VAL A 245 -2.20 -8.13 -5.63
CA VAL A 245 -1.66 -7.83 -4.30
C VAL A 245 -2.11 -8.91 -3.33
N PHE A 246 -1.22 -9.30 -2.42
CA PHE A 246 -1.59 -10.26 -1.39
C PHE A 246 -2.51 -9.60 -0.37
N HIS A 247 -3.65 -10.21 -0.13
CA HIS A 247 -4.64 -9.72 0.82
C HIS A 247 -4.83 -10.72 1.97
N GLU A 248 -4.37 -10.34 3.15
CA GLU A 248 -4.33 -11.22 4.34
C GLU A 248 -5.71 -11.83 4.68
N LEU A 249 -6.78 -11.03 4.61
CA LEU A 249 -8.15 -11.47 4.93
C LEU A 249 -8.70 -12.47 3.91
N ALA A 250 -8.26 -12.39 2.65
CA ALA A 250 -8.66 -13.31 1.61
C ALA A 250 -7.77 -14.56 1.54
N GLY A 251 -6.61 -14.54 2.19
CA GLY A 251 -5.63 -15.61 2.16
C GLY A 251 -5.01 -15.85 0.79
N GLY A 252 -4.97 -14.85 -0.09
CA GLY A 252 -4.48 -14.99 -1.46
C GLY A 252 -4.33 -13.67 -2.22
N PHE A 253 -3.96 -13.77 -3.49
CA PHE A 253 -3.80 -12.61 -4.37
C PHE A 253 -5.15 -12.12 -4.89
N LEU A 254 -5.39 -10.81 -4.77
CA LEU A 254 -6.54 -10.10 -5.32
C LEU A 254 -6.07 -8.95 -6.22
N PRO A 255 -6.85 -8.58 -7.26
CA PRO A 255 -6.60 -7.33 -7.98
C PRO A 255 -6.59 -6.14 -7.03
N VAL A 256 -5.63 -5.23 -7.18
CA VAL A 256 -5.49 -4.06 -6.28
C VAL A 256 -6.77 -3.23 -6.18
N LYS A 257 -7.56 -3.14 -7.27
CA LYS A 257 -8.88 -2.47 -7.26
C LYS A 257 -9.83 -3.06 -6.22
N MET A 258 -9.86 -4.38 -6.07
CA MET A 258 -10.73 -5.05 -5.09
C MET A 258 -10.20 -4.86 -3.68
N ALA A 259 -8.89 -4.93 -3.49
CA ALA A 259 -8.26 -4.67 -2.21
C ALA A 259 -8.52 -3.22 -1.75
N LEU A 260 -8.40 -2.23 -2.64
CA LEU A 260 -8.70 -0.82 -2.34
C LEU A 260 -10.19 -0.59 -2.02
N LEU A 261 -11.12 -1.27 -2.71
CA LEU A 261 -12.55 -1.18 -2.38
C LEU A 261 -12.83 -1.68 -0.97
N ASN A 262 -12.24 -2.81 -0.56
CA ASN A 262 -12.36 -3.32 0.80
C ASN A 262 -11.84 -2.32 1.84
N TYR A 263 -10.74 -1.63 1.54
CA TYR A 263 -10.23 -0.58 2.41
C TYR A 263 -11.09 0.68 2.41
N ALA A 264 -11.71 1.06 1.29
CA ALA A 264 -12.64 2.19 1.24
C ALA A 264 -13.86 1.97 2.14
N GLU A 265 -14.37 0.74 2.24
CA GLU A 265 -15.45 0.40 3.19
C GLU A 265 -15.00 0.60 4.65
N ILE A 266 -13.79 0.14 4.99
CA ILE A 266 -13.21 0.35 6.32
C ILE A 266 -13.03 1.85 6.60
N GLU A 267 -12.58 2.62 5.62
CA GLU A 267 -12.36 4.07 5.72
C GLU A 267 -13.66 4.82 6.02
N ILE A 268 -14.73 4.49 5.31
CA ILE A 268 -16.07 5.01 5.59
C ILE A 268 -16.49 4.68 7.04
N GLY A 269 -16.28 3.45 7.49
CA GLY A 269 -16.56 3.04 8.87
C GLY A 269 -15.78 3.85 9.91
N ILE A 270 -14.49 4.08 9.68
CA ILE A 270 -13.62 4.90 10.54
C ILE A 270 -14.12 6.36 10.59
N CYS A 271 -14.54 6.92 9.46
CA CYS A 271 -15.13 8.25 9.43
C CYS A 271 -16.40 8.36 10.29
N PHE A 272 -17.29 7.35 10.22
CA PHE A 272 -18.48 7.33 11.07
C PHE A 272 -18.13 7.25 12.57
N ILE A 273 -17.15 6.44 12.95
CA ILE A 273 -16.67 6.34 14.33
C ILE A 273 -16.08 7.68 14.79
N ALA A 274 -15.27 8.34 13.98
CA ALA A 274 -14.72 9.65 14.30
C ALA A 274 -15.80 10.72 14.50
N LEU A 275 -16.81 10.73 13.65
CA LEU A 275 -17.95 11.64 13.77
C LEU A 275 -18.78 11.36 15.02
N PHE A 276 -19.01 10.09 15.35
CA PHE A 276 -19.73 9.70 16.57
C PHE A 276 -18.99 10.15 17.84
N ILE A 277 -17.67 9.86 17.91
CA ILE A 277 -16.82 10.30 19.01
C ILE A 277 -16.86 11.83 19.15
N SER A 278 -16.74 12.55 18.05
CA SER A 278 -16.79 14.01 18.02
C SER A 278 -18.14 14.56 18.51
N ALA A 279 -19.25 13.94 18.12
CA ALA A 279 -20.59 14.32 18.55
C ALA A 279 -20.79 14.09 20.07
N VAL A 280 -20.28 12.99 20.61
CA VAL A 280 -20.32 12.67 22.05
C VAL A 280 -19.53 13.72 22.85
N PHE A 281 -18.27 13.99 22.46
CA PHE A 281 -17.46 15.02 23.14
C PHE A 281 -18.09 16.40 23.10
N TYR A 282 -18.67 16.77 21.97
CA TYR A 282 -19.39 18.03 21.84
C TYR A 282 -20.60 18.11 22.79
N SER A 283 -21.37 17.03 22.89
CA SER A 283 -22.53 16.96 23.78
C SER A 283 -22.12 17.08 25.25
N LEU A 284 -21.02 16.44 25.63
CA LEU A 284 -20.44 16.54 26.99
C LEU A 284 -19.94 17.97 27.28
N TYR A 285 -19.21 18.57 26.34
CA TYR A 285 -18.72 19.94 26.48
C TYR A 285 -19.83 20.97 26.71
N ILE A 286 -20.97 20.85 26.01
CA ILE A 286 -22.13 21.70 26.23
C ILE A 286 -22.73 21.52 27.62
N LYS A 287 -22.75 20.28 28.15
CA LYS A 287 -23.30 20.02 29.51
C LYS A 287 -22.42 20.58 30.61
N ILE A 288 -21.08 20.57 30.45
CA ILE A 288 -20.15 21.07 31.46
C ILE A 288 -20.16 22.62 31.55
N LYS A 289 -20.48 23.32 30.46
CA LYS A 289 -20.51 24.79 30.42
C LYS A 289 -21.85 25.42 30.73
N LYS A 290 -22.90 24.65 31.07
CA LYS A 290 -24.12 25.09 31.68
C LYS A 290 -23.96 25.18 33.18
#